data_ca306e0e28e53417c00b2665180d944c
#
_entry.id   ca306e0e28e53417c00b2665180d944c
#
_cell.length_a   1.000
_cell.length_b   1.000
_cell.length_c   1.000
_cell.angle_alpha   90.00
_cell.angle_beta   90.00
_cell.angle_gamma   90.00
#
_symmetry.space_group_name_H-M   'P 1'
#
loop_
_entity.id
_entity.type
_entity.pdbx_description
1 polymer ?
#
loop_
_entity_poly.entity_id
_entity_poly.type
_entity_poly.pdbx_seq_one_letter_code
_entity_poly.pdbx_strand_id
1 'polypeptide(L)'
;EHAKELGDPIPEKPVLFLKPPSVLKQASSWGAHLHLDFPNEDNAVQPECEIVLRIACDGYKMTHEEARNAITDITLGLDMTLRARQSELKKQGHPWTTAKVFKDAAVLGPWIASHQFQDYMNTEFQLLIDGVPKQRAQGADMMMRPEDLLVYISQFFPLKSGDIIYTGTPAGVTSISKGTTAELHWDNYSYSVTWD
;
A
#
# COMPACT_ATOMS: atom_id res chain seq x y z
N GLU A 1 4.18 -8.36 -10.23
CA GLU A 1 3.97 -7.75 -11.57
C GLU A 1 4.72 -6.42 -11.69
N HIS A 2 4.58 -5.47 -10.75
CA HIS A 2 5.21 -4.14 -10.80
C HIS A 2 6.75 -4.17 -10.97
N ALA A 3 7.46 -5.10 -10.31
CA ALA A 3 8.91 -5.25 -10.49
C ALA A 3 9.29 -5.56 -11.95
N LYS A 4 8.47 -6.31 -12.68
CA LYS A 4 8.69 -6.60 -14.11
C LYS A 4 8.55 -5.35 -14.98
N GLU A 5 7.58 -4.47 -14.68
CA GLU A 5 7.39 -3.21 -15.42
C GLU A 5 8.59 -2.28 -15.30
N LEU A 6 9.23 -2.26 -14.12
CA LEU A 6 10.42 -1.46 -13.87
C LEU A 6 11.70 -2.08 -14.44
N GLY A 7 11.64 -3.29 -15.02
CA GLY A 7 12.81 -4.03 -15.47
C GLY A 7 13.68 -4.56 -14.33
N ASP A 8 13.16 -4.53 -13.10
CA ASP A 8 13.82 -5.09 -11.92
C ASP A 8 13.65 -6.62 -11.90
N PRO A 9 14.66 -7.39 -11.45
CA PRO A 9 14.47 -8.80 -11.21
C PRO A 9 13.39 -8.99 -10.14
N ILE A 10 12.51 -9.98 -10.33
CA ILE A 10 11.50 -10.32 -9.32
C ILE A 10 12.26 -10.77 -8.08
N PRO A 11 12.11 -10.08 -6.94
CA PRO A 11 12.81 -10.50 -5.73
C PRO A 11 12.27 -11.85 -5.25
N GLU A 12 13.15 -12.77 -4.90
CA GLU A 12 12.77 -14.06 -4.32
C GLU A 12 12.06 -13.92 -2.97
N LYS A 13 12.26 -12.79 -2.29
CA LYS A 13 11.69 -12.47 -0.97
C LYS A 13 11.16 -11.02 -0.96
N PRO A 14 10.13 -10.74 -0.18
CA PRO A 14 9.62 -9.38 -0.02
C PRO A 14 10.72 -8.42 0.47
N VAL A 15 10.77 -7.24 -0.14
CA VAL A 15 11.62 -6.14 0.34
C VAL A 15 10.79 -5.33 1.35
N LEU A 16 11.30 -5.24 2.57
CA LEU A 16 10.62 -4.55 3.67
C LEU A 16 11.21 -3.17 3.90
N PHE A 17 10.36 -2.18 4.10
CA PHE A 17 10.71 -0.85 4.57
C PHE A 17 9.60 -0.31 5.48
N LEU A 18 9.91 0.69 6.27
CA LEU A 18 8.99 1.27 7.24
C LEU A 18 8.60 2.69 6.86
N LYS A 19 7.35 3.05 7.16
CA LYS A 19 6.85 4.42 7.17
C LYS A 19 6.41 4.77 8.59
N PRO A 20 6.81 5.93 9.13
CA PRO A 20 6.38 6.35 10.46
C PRO A 20 4.90 6.77 10.44
N PRO A 21 4.18 6.67 11.56
CA PRO A 21 2.78 7.10 11.65
C PRO A 21 2.54 8.58 11.27
N SER A 22 3.57 9.43 11.38
CA SER A 22 3.49 10.86 11.06
C SER A 22 3.23 11.17 9.58
N VAL A 23 3.40 10.21 8.68
CA VAL A 23 3.12 10.38 7.24
C VAL A 23 1.79 9.76 6.82
N LEU A 24 1.01 9.27 7.78
CA LEU A 24 -0.27 8.61 7.53
C LEU A 24 -1.39 9.64 7.37
N LYS A 25 -2.18 9.48 6.33
CA LYS A 25 -3.44 10.18 6.10
C LYS A 25 -4.56 9.18 5.87
N GLN A 26 -5.66 9.31 6.60
CA GLN A 26 -6.78 8.37 6.50
C GLN A 26 -8.08 9.07 6.11
N ALA A 27 -8.84 8.46 5.21
CA ALA A 27 -10.20 8.89 4.88
C ALA A 27 -11.14 8.59 6.07
N SER A 28 -12.01 9.55 6.38
CA SER A 28 -12.93 9.46 7.53
C SER A 28 -14.10 8.50 7.30
N SER A 29 -14.49 8.31 6.05
CA SER A 29 -15.62 7.46 5.65
C SER A 29 -15.47 7.01 4.20
N TRP A 30 -16.15 5.95 3.82
CA TRP A 30 -16.32 5.59 2.41
C TRP A 30 -17.10 6.70 1.69
N GLY A 31 -16.71 7.00 0.45
CA GLY A 31 -17.19 8.15 -0.31
C GLY A 31 -16.49 9.48 0.02
N ALA A 32 -15.58 9.52 1.00
CA ALA A 32 -14.84 10.73 1.33
C ALA A 32 -13.87 11.13 0.22
N HIS A 33 -13.57 12.43 0.17
CA HIS A 33 -12.52 13.01 -0.65
C HIS A 33 -11.43 13.59 0.24
N LEU A 34 -10.19 13.22 -0.02
CA LEU A 34 -9.01 13.70 0.70
C LEU A 34 -8.27 14.75 -0.14
N HIS A 35 -7.76 15.76 0.53
CA HIS A 35 -6.78 16.70 -0.02
C HIS A 35 -5.42 16.41 0.60
N LEU A 36 -4.42 16.19 -0.23
CA LEU A 36 -3.05 15.86 0.15
C LEU A 36 -2.11 16.93 -0.42
N ASP A 37 -1.05 17.23 0.30
CA ASP A 37 0.00 18.08 -0.23
C ASP A 37 0.77 17.33 -1.34
N PHE A 38 0.89 17.95 -2.52
CA PHE A 38 1.79 17.44 -3.55
C PHE A 38 3.24 17.66 -3.11
N PRO A 39 4.10 16.62 -3.10
CA PRO A 39 5.50 16.79 -2.76
C PRO A 39 6.17 17.77 -3.74
N ASN A 40 6.80 18.80 -3.21
CA ASN A 40 7.39 19.88 -4.00
C ASN A 40 8.74 19.46 -4.61
N GLU A 41 8.76 18.35 -5.35
CA GLU A 41 9.95 17.75 -5.91
C GLU A 41 9.68 17.20 -7.33
N ASP A 42 10.59 17.41 -8.27
CA ASP A 42 10.59 16.81 -9.61
C ASP A 42 10.93 15.30 -9.58
N ASN A 43 10.23 14.53 -8.74
CA ASN A 43 10.63 13.18 -8.40
C ASN A 43 9.77 12.06 -9.01
N ALA A 44 8.93 12.34 -10.00
CA ALA A 44 8.01 11.35 -10.54
C ALA A 44 7.19 10.71 -9.39
N VAL A 45 6.31 11.48 -8.76
CA VAL A 45 5.46 11.02 -7.67
C VAL A 45 4.51 9.94 -8.19
N GLN A 46 4.50 8.77 -7.55
CA GLN A 46 3.70 7.63 -7.97
C GLN A 46 2.86 7.09 -6.79
N PRO A 47 1.53 7.05 -6.92
CA PRO A 47 0.67 6.30 -6.02
C PRO A 47 0.73 4.81 -6.37
N GLU A 48 1.03 3.98 -5.40
CA GLU A 48 1.03 2.52 -5.47
C GLU A 48 -0.20 2.02 -4.69
N CYS A 49 -1.25 1.59 -5.40
CA CYS A 49 -2.48 1.09 -4.78
C CYS A 49 -2.26 -0.30 -4.21
N GLU A 50 -2.64 -0.50 -2.95
CA GLU A 50 -2.39 -1.74 -2.22
C GLU A 50 -3.58 -2.15 -1.35
N ILE A 51 -3.81 -3.43 -1.18
CA ILE A 51 -4.57 -3.95 -0.05
C ILE A 51 -3.72 -3.69 1.20
N VAL A 52 -4.35 -3.16 2.24
CA VAL A 52 -3.68 -2.82 3.49
C VAL A 52 -4.36 -3.55 4.63
N LEU A 53 -3.55 -4.13 5.50
CA LEU A 53 -4.00 -4.91 6.65
C LEU A 53 -3.76 -4.14 7.94
N ARG A 54 -4.68 -4.28 8.90
CA ARG A 54 -4.45 -3.88 10.29
C ARG A 54 -4.47 -5.13 11.16
N ILE A 55 -3.47 -5.25 12.04
CA ILE A 55 -3.34 -6.39 12.93
C ILE A 55 -3.82 -6.04 14.35
N ALA A 56 -4.43 -7.00 15.04
CA ALA A 56 -5.06 -6.79 16.33
C ALA A 56 -4.29 -7.33 17.53
N CYS A 57 -3.21 -8.07 17.30
CA CYS A 57 -2.43 -8.66 18.39
C CYS A 57 -0.93 -8.53 18.16
N ASP A 58 -0.18 -8.56 19.25
CA ASP A 58 1.28 -8.61 19.20
C ASP A 58 1.73 -9.98 18.66
N GLY A 59 2.83 -9.99 17.88
CA GLY A 59 3.38 -11.22 17.33
C GLY A 59 4.87 -11.12 17.00
N TYR A 60 5.59 -12.23 17.23
CA TYR A 60 6.98 -12.38 16.81
C TYR A 60 7.24 -13.84 16.46
N LYS A 61 7.82 -14.11 15.28
CA LYS A 61 7.98 -15.46 14.73
C LYS A 61 6.67 -16.24 14.68
N MET A 62 5.64 -15.55 14.17
CA MET A 62 4.28 -16.07 14.14
C MET A 62 4.17 -17.32 13.28
N THR A 63 3.29 -18.21 13.68
CA THR A 63 2.76 -19.29 12.85
C THR A 63 1.74 -18.74 11.86
N HIS A 64 1.39 -19.50 10.82
CA HIS A 64 0.35 -19.13 9.86
C HIS A 64 -1.03 -18.94 10.52
N GLU A 65 -1.33 -19.74 11.54
CA GLU A 65 -2.59 -19.62 12.30
C GLU A 65 -2.65 -18.30 13.08
N GLU A 66 -1.58 -17.97 13.80
CA GLU A 66 -1.47 -16.69 14.53
C GLU A 66 -1.53 -15.51 13.58
N ALA A 67 -0.83 -15.57 12.44
CA ALA A 67 -0.83 -14.52 11.43
C ALA A 67 -2.24 -14.31 10.83
N ARG A 68 -2.95 -15.39 10.49
CA ARG A 68 -4.32 -15.32 9.97
C ARG A 68 -5.27 -14.70 10.99
N ASN A 69 -5.19 -15.10 12.24
CA ASN A 69 -6.03 -14.59 13.32
C ASN A 69 -5.70 -13.15 13.70
N ALA A 70 -4.49 -12.69 13.42
CA ALA A 70 -4.07 -11.31 13.67
C ALA A 70 -4.70 -10.29 12.71
N ILE A 71 -5.09 -10.70 11.50
CA ILE A 71 -5.67 -9.81 10.48
C ILE A 71 -7.16 -9.57 10.79
N THR A 72 -7.48 -8.41 11.35
CA THR A 72 -8.86 -8.08 11.73
C THR A 72 -9.54 -7.11 10.80
N ASP A 73 -8.77 -6.23 10.17
CA ASP A 73 -9.31 -5.21 9.29
C ASP A 73 -8.46 -5.08 8.03
N ILE A 74 -9.14 -4.71 6.96
CA ILE A 74 -8.56 -4.49 5.65
C ILE A 74 -9.04 -3.17 5.06
N THR A 75 -8.27 -2.60 4.17
CA THR A 75 -8.67 -1.43 3.37
C THR A 75 -7.85 -1.37 2.08
N LEU A 76 -8.16 -0.42 1.19
CA LEU A 76 -7.24 0.02 0.15
C LEU A 76 -6.44 1.22 0.67
N GLY A 77 -5.18 1.30 0.25
CA GLY A 77 -4.31 2.41 0.56
C GLY A 77 -3.39 2.77 -0.61
N LEU A 78 -2.67 3.88 -0.46
CA LEU A 78 -1.63 4.29 -1.39
C LEU A 78 -0.28 4.36 -0.67
N ASP A 79 0.69 3.57 -1.15
CA ASP A 79 2.10 3.73 -0.80
C ASP A 79 2.72 4.74 -1.76
N MET A 80 2.77 6.01 -1.32
CA MET A 80 3.31 7.09 -2.16
C MET A 80 4.81 6.98 -2.29
N THR A 81 5.30 7.12 -3.52
CA THR A 81 6.70 6.88 -3.88
C THR A 81 7.26 8.02 -4.71
N LEU A 82 8.40 8.58 -4.30
CA LEU A 82 9.24 9.45 -5.12
C LEU A 82 10.14 8.57 -5.99
N ARG A 83 9.66 8.21 -7.17
CA ARG A 83 10.27 7.15 -8.00
C ARG A 83 11.68 7.46 -8.47
N ALA A 84 11.92 8.69 -8.93
CA ALA A 84 13.26 9.09 -9.39
C ALA A 84 14.28 8.97 -8.25
N ARG A 85 13.91 9.46 -7.05
CA ARG A 85 14.76 9.36 -5.85
C ARG A 85 14.98 7.91 -5.41
N GLN A 86 13.93 7.08 -5.44
CA GLN A 86 14.10 5.65 -5.14
C GLN A 86 15.09 4.98 -6.09
N SER A 87 15.00 5.27 -7.38
CA SER A 87 15.90 4.71 -8.40
C SER A 87 17.35 5.15 -8.16
N GLU A 88 17.57 6.39 -7.77
CA GLU A 88 18.91 6.89 -7.40
C GLU A 88 19.46 6.16 -6.17
N LEU A 89 18.67 6.08 -5.09
CA LEU A 89 19.06 5.37 -3.86
C LEU A 89 19.37 3.89 -4.11
N LYS A 90 18.56 3.22 -4.95
CA LYS A 90 18.83 1.83 -5.36
C LYS A 90 20.18 1.68 -6.03
N LYS A 91 20.54 2.56 -6.98
CA LYS A 91 21.83 2.55 -7.68
C LYS A 91 23.02 2.75 -6.74
N GLN A 92 22.82 3.54 -5.67
CA GLN A 92 23.84 3.85 -4.67
C GLN A 92 23.90 2.81 -3.53
N GLY A 93 22.96 1.86 -3.47
CA GLY A 93 22.83 0.91 -2.35
C GLY A 93 22.39 1.57 -1.04
N HIS A 94 21.72 2.72 -1.12
CA HIS A 94 21.26 3.46 0.06
C HIS A 94 19.83 3.05 0.48
N PRO A 95 19.46 3.27 1.75
CA PRO A 95 18.08 3.05 2.24
C PRO A 95 17.07 3.94 1.50
N TRP A 96 15.87 3.41 1.25
CA TRP A 96 14.80 4.09 0.50
C TRP A 96 14.03 5.13 1.31
N THR A 97 14.40 5.37 2.56
CA THR A 97 13.65 6.19 3.50
C THR A 97 13.21 7.52 2.89
N THR A 98 14.12 8.29 2.29
CA THR A 98 13.78 9.62 1.73
C THR A 98 12.97 9.57 0.43
N ALA A 99 12.78 8.40 -0.15
CA ALA A 99 11.88 8.19 -1.30
C ALA A 99 10.49 7.70 -0.89
N LYS A 100 10.35 7.12 0.31
CA LYS A 100 9.14 6.49 0.83
C LYS A 100 8.53 7.22 2.04
N VAL A 101 9.27 8.16 2.65
CA VAL A 101 8.85 8.89 3.85
C VAL A 101 8.88 10.39 3.58
N PHE A 102 7.71 10.97 3.38
CA PHE A 102 7.42 12.39 3.22
C PHE A 102 5.98 12.67 3.67
N LYS A 103 5.57 13.93 3.77
CA LYS A 103 4.20 14.27 4.22
C LYS A 103 3.15 13.58 3.34
N ASP A 104 2.14 12.97 3.97
CA ASP A 104 1.06 12.23 3.33
C ASP A 104 1.53 11.05 2.46
N ALA A 105 2.71 10.47 2.76
CA ALA A 105 3.29 9.38 1.98
C ALA A 105 2.58 8.02 2.16
N ALA A 106 1.69 7.88 3.13
CA ALA A 106 0.87 6.69 3.34
C ALA A 106 -0.60 7.10 3.44
N VAL A 107 -1.42 6.65 2.51
CA VAL A 107 -2.85 6.98 2.48
C VAL A 107 -3.68 5.74 2.75
N LEU A 108 -4.71 5.86 3.57
CA LEU A 108 -5.64 4.78 3.90
C LEU A 108 -7.08 5.16 3.61
N GLY A 109 -7.84 4.22 3.09
CA GLY A 109 -9.31 4.24 3.17
C GLY A 109 -9.81 3.96 4.60
N PRO A 110 -11.11 4.02 4.81
CA PRO A 110 -11.74 3.53 6.04
C PRO A 110 -11.51 2.01 6.19
N TRP A 111 -11.49 1.53 7.43
CA TRP A 111 -11.33 0.11 7.69
C TRP A 111 -12.62 -0.67 7.44
N ILE A 112 -12.46 -1.86 6.88
CA ILE A 112 -13.50 -2.89 6.75
C ILE A 112 -13.08 -4.05 7.64
N ALA A 113 -13.94 -4.47 8.54
CA ALA A 113 -13.69 -5.68 9.31
C ALA A 113 -13.57 -6.89 8.37
N SER A 114 -12.49 -7.65 8.45
CA SER A 114 -12.19 -8.74 7.50
C SER A 114 -13.30 -9.79 7.40
N HIS A 115 -14.03 -10.04 8.50
CA HIS A 115 -15.17 -10.95 8.52
C HIS A 115 -16.40 -10.41 7.77
N GLN A 116 -16.49 -9.11 7.50
CA GLN A 116 -17.58 -8.50 6.72
C GLN A 116 -17.29 -8.50 5.22
N PHE A 117 -16.05 -8.76 4.82
CA PHE A 117 -15.64 -8.81 3.41
C PHE A 117 -14.80 -10.08 3.16
N GLN A 118 -15.42 -11.26 3.38
CA GLN A 118 -14.72 -12.55 3.35
C GLN A 118 -14.07 -12.89 2.02
N ASP A 119 -14.63 -12.41 0.90
CA ASP A 119 -14.12 -12.67 -0.45
C ASP A 119 -13.16 -11.57 -0.97
N TYR A 120 -12.60 -10.78 -0.07
CA TYR A 120 -11.75 -9.64 -0.44
C TYR A 120 -10.55 -10.05 -1.33
N MET A 121 -10.03 -11.26 -1.15
CA MET A 121 -8.90 -11.76 -1.95
C MET A 121 -9.28 -12.02 -3.42
N ASN A 122 -10.53 -12.36 -3.72
CA ASN A 122 -11.00 -12.63 -5.07
C ASN A 122 -11.80 -11.46 -5.67
N THR A 123 -12.04 -10.42 -4.88
CA THR A 123 -12.73 -9.21 -5.35
C THR A 123 -11.73 -8.25 -5.98
N GLU A 124 -12.01 -7.84 -7.21
CA GLU A 124 -11.18 -6.90 -7.95
C GLU A 124 -11.19 -5.52 -7.31
N PHE A 125 -10.02 -4.91 -7.19
CA PHE A 125 -9.86 -3.51 -6.85
C PHE A 125 -9.21 -2.73 -7.99
N GLN A 126 -9.45 -1.42 -8.03
CA GLN A 126 -8.96 -0.53 -9.07
C GLN A 126 -8.45 0.78 -8.49
N LEU A 127 -7.42 1.33 -9.14
CA LEU A 127 -7.02 2.73 -9.02
C LEU A 127 -7.27 3.43 -10.35
N LEU A 128 -8.07 4.49 -10.31
CA LEU A 128 -8.26 5.41 -11.43
C LEU A 128 -7.46 6.68 -11.17
N ILE A 129 -6.84 7.21 -12.21
CA ILE A 129 -6.17 8.52 -12.20
C ILE A 129 -6.87 9.39 -13.22
N ASP A 130 -7.43 10.53 -12.78
CA ASP A 130 -8.24 11.44 -13.58
C ASP A 130 -9.34 10.70 -14.37
N GLY A 131 -10.04 9.76 -13.69
CA GLY A 131 -11.10 8.94 -14.25
C GLY A 131 -10.63 7.80 -15.16
N VAL A 132 -9.31 7.62 -15.36
CA VAL A 132 -8.75 6.56 -16.22
C VAL A 132 -8.20 5.42 -15.37
N PRO A 133 -8.69 4.16 -15.50
CA PRO A 133 -8.15 3.02 -14.79
C PRO A 133 -6.66 2.81 -15.11
N LYS A 134 -5.82 2.76 -14.07
CA LYS A 134 -4.38 2.55 -14.16
C LYS A 134 -3.93 1.24 -13.54
N GLN A 135 -4.46 0.92 -12.37
CA GLN A 135 -4.19 -0.35 -11.72
C GLN A 135 -5.50 -1.12 -11.54
N ARG A 136 -5.45 -2.44 -11.76
CA ARG A 136 -6.56 -3.36 -11.62
C ARG A 136 -6.01 -4.72 -11.24
N ALA A 137 -6.46 -5.27 -10.11
CA ALA A 137 -5.96 -6.55 -9.61
C ALA A 137 -6.92 -7.17 -8.58
N GLN A 138 -6.58 -8.38 -8.19
CA GLN A 138 -7.21 -9.10 -7.07
C GLN A 138 -6.14 -9.47 -6.05
N GLY A 139 -6.52 -9.60 -4.79
CA GLY A 139 -5.62 -10.10 -3.75
C GLY A 139 -5.06 -11.50 -4.06
N ALA A 140 -5.85 -12.33 -4.76
CA ALA A 140 -5.42 -13.66 -5.20
C ALA A 140 -4.19 -13.65 -6.14
N ASP A 141 -3.91 -12.52 -6.81
CA ASP A 141 -2.76 -12.36 -7.71
C ASP A 141 -1.47 -11.97 -6.96
N MET A 142 -1.53 -11.79 -5.65
CA MET A 142 -0.36 -11.46 -4.83
C MET A 142 0.69 -12.55 -4.88
N MET A 143 1.98 -12.16 -4.91
CA MET A 143 3.11 -13.09 -4.85
C MET A 143 3.16 -13.85 -3.52
N MET A 144 2.67 -13.25 -2.47
CA MET A 144 2.62 -13.80 -1.11
C MET A 144 1.27 -13.48 -0.48
N ARG A 145 0.62 -14.47 0.10
CA ARG A 145 -0.66 -14.25 0.79
C ARG A 145 -0.46 -13.38 2.04
N PRO A 146 -1.51 -12.67 2.51
CA PRO A 146 -1.41 -11.82 3.70
C PRO A 146 -0.84 -12.53 4.93
N GLU A 147 -1.30 -13.73 5.24
CA GLU A 147 -0.79 -14.52 6.37
C GLU A 147 0.68 -14.91 6.21
N ASP A 148 1.10 -15.29 4.99
CA ASP A 148 2.50 -15.64 4.69
C ASP A 148 3.41 -14.41 4.83
N LEU A 149 2.90 -13.22 4.43
CA LEU A 149 3.61 -11.96 4.56
C LEU A 149 3.83 -11.61 6.05
N LEU A 150 2.81 -11.76 6.91
CA LEU A 150 2.94 -11.52 8.34
C LEU A 150 3.92 -12.51 8.99
N VAL A 151 3.84 -13.80 8.63
CA VAL A 151 4.83 -14.81 9.07
C VAL A 151 6.22 -14.35 8.69
N TYR A 152 6.44 -13.93 7.43
CA TYR A 152 7.74 -13.47 6.94
C TYR A 152 8.23 -12.23 7.70
N ILE A 153 7.41 -11.18 7.83
CA ILE A 153 7.77 -9.94 8.53
C ILE A 153 8.15 -10.22 9.98
N SER A 154 7.36 -11.04 10.68
CA SER A 154 7.57 -11.35 12.09
C SER A 154 8.85 -12.12 12.40
N GLN A 155 9.54 -12.66 11.39
CA GLN A 155 10.87 -13.24 11.57
C GLN A 155 11.95 -12.19 11.86
N PHE A 156 11.77 -10.95 11.39
CA PHE A 156 12.77 -9.90 11.48
C PHE A 156 12.56 -8.97 12.66
N PHE A 157 11.30 -8.65 12.97
CA PHE A 157 10.94 -7.76 14.09
C PHE A 157 9.56 -8.09 14.66
N PRO A 158 9.33 -7.78 15.96
CA PRO A 158 8.01 -7.97 16.56
C PRO A 158 6.99 -7.02 15.92
N LEU A 159 5.81 -7.56 15.64
CA LEU A 159 4.62 -6.82 15.24
C LEU A 159 3.81 -6.44 16.49
N LYS A 160 3.12 -5.33 16.44
CA LYS A 160 2.29 -4.81 17.53
C LYS A 160 0.84 -4.65 17.09
N SER A 161 -0.07 -4.83 18.02
CA SER A 161 -1.48 -4.50 17.80
C SER A 161 -1.61 -3.06 17.33
N GLY A 162 -2.33 -2.85 16.21
CA GLY A 162 -2.46 -1.58 15.53
C GLY A 162 -1.44 -1.33 14.41
N ASP A 163 -0.45 -2.19 14.23
CA ASP A 163 0.45 -2.09 13.07
C ASP A 163 -0.33 -2.24 11.76
N ILE A 164 0.12 -1.50 10.74
CA ILE A 164 -0.49 -1.39 9.43
C ILE A 164 0.49 -1.96 8.40
N ILE A 165 0.04 -2.92 7.60
CA ILE A 165 0.87 -3.63 6.63
C ILE A 165 0.35 -3.34 5.22
N TYR A 166 1.13 -2.62 4.43
CA TYR A 166 0.96 -2.51 3.00
C TYR A 166 1.52 -3.76 2.33
N THR A 167 0.74 -4.37 1.42
CA THR A 167 1.03 -5.73 0.93
C THR A 167 1.72 -5.77 -0.43
N GLY A 168 2.00 -4.62 -1.00
CA GLY A 168 2.59 -4.49 -2.33
C GLY A 168 1.56 -4.16 -3.42
N THR A 169 2.02 -3.46 -4.44
CA THR A 169 1.18 -2.91 -5.51
C THR A 169 1.22 -3.78 -6.77
N PRO A 170 0.09 -3.90 -7.50
CA PRO A 170 0.06 -4.54 -8.82
C PRO A 170 0.72 -3.68 -9.90
N ALA A 171 0.74 -4.19 -11.13
CA ALA A 171 1.13 -3.46 -12.34
C ALA A 171 0.25 -2.22 -12.60
N GLY A 172 0.73 -1.28 -13.42
CA GLY A 172 0.00 -0.08 -13.86
C GLY A 172 0.31 1.17 -13.02
N VAL A 173 1.39 1.15 -12.22
CA VAL A 173 1.83 2.35 -11.50
C VAL A 173 2.18 3.46 -12.48
N THR A 174 1.68 4.67 -12.24
CA THR A 174 1.87 5.85 -13.09
C THR A 174 2.25 7.08 -12.28
N SER A 175 3.01 7.99 -12.90
CA SER A 175 3.34 9.26 -12.26
C SER A 175 2.16 10.22 -12.31
N ILE A 176 2.02 11.01 -11.26
CA ILE A 176 1.01 12.05 -11.11
C ILE A 176 1.66 13.42 -11.01
N SER A 177 0.83 14.46 -11.15
CA SER A 177 1.21 15.86 -10.99
C SER A 177 0.27 16.54 -9.98
N LYS A 178 0.64 17.74 -9.59
CA LYS A 178 -0.24 18.60 -8.80
C LYS A 178 -1.59 18.81 -9.52
N GLY A 179 -2.69 18.71 -8.80
CA GLY A 179 -4.05 18.78 -9.31
C GLY A 179 -4.63 17.44 -9.78
N THR A 180 -3.82 16.37 -9.86
CA THR A 180 -4.31 15.03 -10.22
C THR A 180 -5.29 14.52 -9.18
N THR A 181 -6.33 13.81 -9.62
CA THR A 181 -7.28 13.12 -8.74
C THR A 181 -7.14 11.61 -8.91
N ALA A 182 -7.11 10.89 -7.80
CA ALA A 182 -7.18 9.43 -7.78
C ALA A 182 -8.48 8.95 -7.13
N GLU A 183 -9.02 7.86 -7.66
CA GLU A 183 -10.18 7.18 -7.10
C GLU A 183 -9.80 5.71 -6.85
N LEU A 184 -10.03 5.23 -5.64
CA LEU A 184 -9.82 3.85 -5.25
C LEU A 184 -11.17 3.18 -5.12
N HIS A 185 -11.34 2.05 -5.81
CA HIS A 185 -12.58 1.28 -5.82
C HIS A 185 -12.31 -0.18 -5.44
N TRP A 186 -13.15 -0.73 -4.56
CA TRP A 186 -13.14 -2.13 -4.16
C TRP A 186 -14.56 -2.59 -3.83
N ASP A 187 -15.20 -3.30 -4.75
CA ASP A 187 -16.64 -3.61 -4.68
C ASP A 187 -17.49 -2.34 -4.48
N ASN A 188 -18.24 -2.26 -3.40
CA ASN A 188 -19.08 -1.10 -3.03
C ASN A 188 -18.31 -0.03 -2.23
N TYR A 189 -17.03 -0.24 -1.96
CA TYR A 189 -16.18 0.66 -1.20
C TYR A 189 -15.38 1.56 -2.13
N SER A 190 -15.45 2.87 -1.92
CA SER A 190 -14.64 3.81 -2.67
C SER A 190 -14.28 5.05 -1.85
N TYR A 191 -13.19 5.69 -2.18
CA TYR A 191 -12.82 7.03 -1.74
C TYR A 191 -11.91 7.67 -2.78
N SER A 192 -11.71 8.97 -2.69
CA SER A 192 -10.91 9.72 -3.65
C SER A 192 -9.90 10.64 -2.97
N VAL A 193 -8.90 11.03 -3.75
CA VAL A 193 -7.76 11.85 -3.29
C VAL A 193 -7.40 12.84 -4.38
N THR A 194 -7.13 14.10 -4.00
CA THR A 194 -6.51 15.10 -4.89
C THR A 194 -5.22 15.61 -4.26
N TRP A 195 -4.18 15.80 -5.04
CA TRP A 195 -2.90 16.38 -4.62
C TRP A 195 -2.84 17.87 -4.99
N ASP A 196 -2.89 18.75 -3.97
CA ASP A 196 -2.92 20.21 -4.09
C ASP A 196 -1.52 20.86 -4.15
#